data_853ef67a23a8c374e3ebd1f0a1bc9d8f
#
_entry.id   853ef67a23a8c374e3ebd1f0a1bc9d8f
#
_cell.length_a   1.000
_cell.length_b   1.000
_cell.length_c   1.000
_cell.angle_alpha   90.00
_cell.angle_beta   90.00
_cell.angle_gamma   90.00
#
_symmetry.space_group_name_H-M   'P 1'
#
loop_
_entity.id
_entity.type
_entity.pdbx_description
1 polymer ?
#
loop_
_entity_poly.entity_id
_entity_poly.type
_entity_poly.pdbx_seq_one_letter_code
_entity_poly.pdbx_strand_id
1 'polypeptide(L)'
;MTARRTTDLVVIGSGPGGYRAAVLGALRGLKVALVEQGVWGGTCLNRGCVPKKAWYATARLVAANAHFAERGLAGRLTPDLGAAWRHQRSVVDAVRASYRDYLDRLGVTALSGRATLLPGRRVEVAGHGVLSPGAIVVATGSSPSVPAGLALHPGRVLTSDELFDAPPPAGRRVALLGSGVIGTEMAFILT
;
A
#
# COMPACT_ATOMS: atom_id res chain seq x y z
N MET A 1 3.28 18.90 -37.31
CA MET A 1 4.38 18.08 -36.77
C MET A 1 3.82 17.25 -35.63
N THR A 2 3.66 15.94 -35.81
CA THR A 2 3.22 15.01 -34.75
C THR A 2 4.34 14.92 -33.73
N ALA A 3 4.08 15.35 -32.49
CA ALA A 3 5.01 15.21 -31.38
C ALA A 3 5.47 13.75 -31.28
N ARG A 4 6.77 13.52 -31.35
CA ARG A 4 7.38 12.18 -31.29
C ARG A 4 6.94 11.55 -29.97
N ARG A 5 6.21 10.44 -30.01
CA ARG A 5 5.80 9.69 -28.81
C ARG A 5 7.05 9.26 -28.06
N THR A 6 7.28 9.85 -26.89
CA THR A 6 8.40 9.49 -26.02
C THR A 6 8.11 8.26 -25.16
N THR A 7 6.83 7.87 -25.08
CA THR A 7 6.31 6.84 -24.19
C THR A 7 5.08 6.18 -24.84
N ASP A 8 4.98 4.87 -24.78
CA ASP A 8 3.82 4.16 -25.32
C ASP A 8 2.66 4.16 -24.33
N LEU A 9 2.98 3.99 -23.05
CA LEU A 9 2.01 3.90 -21.97
C LEU A 9 2.45 4.77 -20.77
N VAL A 10 1.55 5.64 -20.32
CA VAL A 10 1.67 6.30 -19.03
C VAL A 10 0.67 5.68 -18.06
N VAL A 11 1.14 5.28 -16.90
CA VAL A 11 0.32 4.76 -15.81
C VAL A 11 0.38 5.74 -14.65
N ILE A 12 -0.78 6.18 -14.15
CA ILE A 12 -0.90 7.14 -13.05
C ILE A 12 -1.36 6.41 -11.79
N GLY A 13 -0.47 6.37 -10.78
CA GLY A 13 -0.63 5.64 -9.53
C GLY A 13 0.13 4.32 -9.52
N SER A 14 0.94 4.11 -8.47
CA SER A 14 1.81 2.95 -8.32
C SER A 14 1.24 1.86 -7.41
N GLY A 15 -0.03 1.94 -7.06
CA GLY A 15 -0.73 0.89 -6.32
C GLY A 15 -0.85 -0.42 -7.14
N PRO A 16 -1.50 -1.47 -6.61
CA PRO A 16 -1.55 -2.79 -7.26
C PRO A 16 -2.05 -2.77 -8.70
N GLY A 17 -3.05 -1.93 -8.99
CA GLY A 17 -3.58 -1.78 -10.35
C GLY A 17 -2.56 -1.17 -11.31
N GLY A 18 -1.97 -0.03 -10.92
CA GLY A 18 -0.98 0.65 -11.77
C GLY A 18 0.30 -0.14 -11.93
N TYR A 19 0.81 -0.73 -10.87
CA TYR A 19 1.97 -1.61 -10.93
C TYR A 19 1.78 -2.75 -11.92
N ARG A 20 0.66 -3.47 -11.81
CA ARG A 20 0.36 -4.55 -12.74
C ARG A 20 0.28 -4.07 -14.18
N ALA A 21 -0.37 -2.94 -14.42
CA ALA A 21 -0.46 -2.35 -15.76
C ALA A 21 0.93 -2.00 -16.30
N ALA A 22 1.79 -1.38 -15.48
CA ALA A 22 3.15 -1.02 -15.86
C ALA A 22 4.01 -2.25 -16.17
N VAL A 23 4.01 -3.25 -15.29
CA VAL A 23 4.75 -4.51 -15.46
C VAL A 23 4.30 -5.24 -16.74
N LEU A 24 2.98 -5.41 -16.92
CA LEU A 24 2.46 -6.11 -18.10
C LEU A 24 2.73 -5.34 -19.39
N GLY A 25 2.70 -4.01 -19.37
CA GLY A 25 3.09 -3.17 -20.50
C GLY A 25 4.56 -3.37 -20.87
N ALA A 26 5.45 -3.28 -19.90
CA ALA A 26 6.88 -3.46 -20.10
C ALA A 26 7.23 -4.86 -20.61
N LEU A 27 6.63 -5.92 -20.05
CA LEU A 27 6.81 -7.30 -20.53
C LEU A 27 6.33 -7.52 -21.98
N ARG A 28 5.46 -6.63 -22.48
CA ARG A 28 5.03 -6.63 -23.90
C ARG A 28 5.89 -5.71 -24.77
N GLY A 29 6.99 -5.20 -24.27
CA GLY A 29 7.93 -4.37 -25.02
C GLY A 29 7.51 -2.91 -25.14
N LEU A 30 6.48 -2.44 -24.41
CA LEU A 30 6.08 -1.04 -24.42
C LEU A 30 7.06 -0.19 -23.60
N LYS A 31 7.32 1.03 -24.06
CA LYS A 31 7.97 2.07 -23.26
C LYS A 31 6.98 2.62 -22.25
N VAL A 32 7.14 2.25 -20.99
CA VAL A 32 6.20 2.58 -19.92
C VAL A 32 6.78 3.64 -19.00
N ALA A 33 5.98 4.68 -18.68
CA ALA A 33 6.21 5.58 -17.57
C ALA A 33 5.15 5.33 -16.50
N LEU A 34 5.59 5.11 -15.25
CA LEU A 34 4.74 4.96 -14.07
C LEU A 34 4.93 6.18 -13.19
N VAL A 35 3.83 6.88 -12.90
CA VAL A 35 3.83 8.14 -12.14
C VAL A 35 3.21 7.93 -10.78
N GLU A 36 3.88 8.39 -9.72
CA GLU A 36 3.38 8.33 -8.34
C GLU A 36 3.62 9.66 -7.63
N GLN A 37 2.57 10.20 -7.02
CA GLN A 37 2.66 11.47 -6.28
C GLN A 37 3.03 11.30 -4.80
N GLY A 38 2.83 10.12 -4.24
CA GLY A 38 3.04 9.81 -2.83
C GLY A 38 4.07 8.72 -2.61
N VAL A 39 3.74 7.80 -1.71
CA VAL A 39 4.60 6.67 -1.40
C VAL A 39 4.38 5.54 -2.40
N TRP A 40 5.46 5.09 -3.02
CA TRP A 40 5.44 4.00 -4.00
C TRP A 40 4.83 2.71 -3.45
N GLY A 41 3.97 2.06 -4.26
CA GLY A 41 3.30 0.81 -3.92
C GLY A 41 1.83 0.96 -3.50
N GLY A 42 1.36 2.19 -3.31
CA GLY A 42 -0.04 2.49 -2.98
C GLY A 42 -0.48 1.93 -1.63
N THR A 43 -1.79 1.95 -1.38
CA THR A 43 -2.41 1.55 -0.10
C THR A 43 -2.10 0.11 0.27
N CYS A 44 -2.23 -0.84 -0.65
CA CYS A 44 -2.04 -2.26 -0.35
C CYS A 44 -0.65 -2.58 0.21
N LEU A 45 0.40 -2.01 -0.36
CA LEU A 45 1.77 -2.22 0.11
C LEU A 45 2.04 -1.48 1.42
N ASN A 46 1.60 -0.23 1.54
CA ASN A 46 2.05 0.65 2.62
C ASN A 46 1.12 0.66 3.83
N ARG A 47 -0.21 0.53 3.63
CA ARG A 47 -1.26 0.77 4.64
C ARG A 47 -2.39 -0.25 4.59
N GLY A 48 -2.21 -1.38 3.91
CA GLY A 48 -3.27 -2.36 3.70
C GLY A 48 -2.80 -3.79 3.79
N CYS A 49 -2.75 -4.47 2.65
CA CYS A 49 -2.55 -5.92 2.58
C CYS A 49 -1.26 -6.38 3.24
N VAL A 50 -0.14 -5.72 2.95
CA VAL A 50 1.18 -6.16 3.43
C VAL A 50 1.34 -5.96 4.94
N PRO A 51 1.18 -4.74 5.49
CA PRO A 51 1.32 -4.53 6.94
C PRO A 51 0.29 -5.33 7.74
N LYS A 52 -0.96 -5.41 7.28
CA LYS A 52 -2.00 -6.20 7.92
C LYS A 52 -1.62 -7.69 7.97
N LYS A 53 -1.11 -8.26 6.86
CA LYS A 53 -0.71 -9.68 6.83
C LYS A 53 0.48 -9.97 7.75
N ALA A 54 1.42 -9.05 7.88
CA ALA A 54 2.51 -9.17 8.83
C ALA A 54 1.97 -9.23 10.28
N TRP A 55 1.04 -8.35 10.65
CA TRP A 55 0.38 -8.39 11.95
C TRP A 55 -0.47 -9.65 12.16
N TYR A 56 -1.21 -10.05 11.13
CA TYR A 56 -2.02 -11.28 11.18
C TYR A 56 -1.15 -12.52 11.44
N ALA A 57 0.03 -12.61 10.82
CA ALA A 57 0.96 -13.70 11.06
C ALA A 57 1.41 -13.75 12.53
N THR A 58 1.70 -12.59 13.12
CA THR A 58 2.04 -12.48 14.55
C THR A 58 0.85 -12.87 15.44
N ALA A 59 -0.35 -12.35 15.17
CA ALA A 59 -1.55 -12.67 15.93
C ALA A 59 -1.89 -14.17 15.90
N ARG A 60 -1.70 -14.83 14.76
CA ARG A 60 -1.87 -16.29 14.64
C ARG A 60 -0.92 -17.08 15.54
N LEU A 61 0.32 -16.65 15.70
CA LEU A 61 1.27 -17.30 16.61
C LEU A 61 0.81 -17.16 18.06
N VAL A 62 0.35 -15.96 18.45
CA VAL A 62 -0.20 -15.74 19.80
C VAL A 62 -1.44 -16.58 20.05
N ALA A 63 -2.38 -16.61 19.10
CA ALA A 63 -3.60 -17.44 19.20
C ALA A 63 -3.27 -18.94 19.28
N ALA A 64 -2.29 -19.42 18.51
CA ALA A 64 -1.85 -20.81 18.55
C ALA A 64 -1.24 -21.22 19.88
N ASN A 65 -0.76 -20.26 20.68
CA ASN A 65 -0.16 -20.52 21.98
C ASN A 65 -1.13 -21.22 22.97
N ALA A 66 -2.44 -21.00 22.83
CA ALA A 66 -3.46 -21.69 23.63
C ALA A 66 -3.41 -23.23 23.48
N HIS A 67 -2.89 -23.73 22.36
CA HIS A 67 -2.82 -25.15 22.04
C HIS A 67 -1.39 -25.73 22.08
N PHE A 68 -0.43 -24.99 22.62
CA PHE A 68 0.96 -25.43 22.67
C PHE A 68 1.16 -26.67 23.53
N ALA A 69 0.50 -26.73 24.69
CA ALA A 69 0.61 -27.86 25.61
C ALA A 69 0.10 -29.16 24.96
N GLU A 70 -0.98 -29.12 24.21
CA GLU A 70 -1.54 -30.26 23.46
C GLU A 70 -0.56 -30.83 22.42
N ARG A 71 0.40 -30.02 21.99
CA ARG A 71 1.43 -30.37 21.00
C ARG A 71 2.79 -30.66 21.61
N GLY A 72 2.86 -30.80 22.95
CA GLY A 72 4.13 -31.04 23.65
C GLY A 72 5.06 -29.83 23.69
N LEU A 73 4.56 -28.61 23.45
CA LEU A 73 5.33 -27.38 23.52
C LEU A 73 5.07 -26.68 24.84
N ALA A 74 6.14 -26.28 25.53
CA ALA A 74 6.09 -25.53 26.79
C ALA A 74 6.37 -24.05 26.56
N GLY A 75 5.80 -23.19 27.43
CA GLY A 75 6.02 -21.76 27.42
C GLY A 75 4.76 -20.96 27.04
N ARG A 76 4.85 -19.64 27.21
CA ARG A 76 3.79 -18.69 26.90
C ARG A 76 4.34 -17.55 26.06
N LEU A 77 3.69 -17.24 24.96
CA LEU A 77 3.99 -16.06 24.14
C LEU A 77 3.32 -14.84 24.75
N THR A 78 4.08 -13.77 24.90
CA THR A 78 3.56 -12.47 25.33
C THR A 78 3.76 -11.49 24.16
N PRO A 79 2.69 -10.93 23.59
CA PRO A 79 2.81 -10.00 22.47
C PRO A 79 3.37 -8.64 22.94
N ASP A 80 4.29 -8.09 22.16
CA ASP A 80 4.74 -6.70 22.23
C ASP A 80 4.25 -5.97 20.96
N LEU A 81 3.25 -5.12 21.12
CA LEU A 81 2.65 -4.40 20.00
C LEU A 81 3.64 -3.45 19.31
N GLY A 82 4.55 -2.83 20.07
CA GLY A 82 5.59 -1.97 19.51
C GLY A 82 6.58 -2.75 18.65
N ALA A 83 7.02 -3.92 19.13
CA ALA A 83 7.89 -4.81 18.35
C ALA A 83 7.16 -5.36 17.11
N ALA A 84 5.90 -5.75 17.23
CA ALA A 84 5.08 -6.20 16.11
C ALA A 84 4.89 -5.09 15.05
N TRP A 85 4.72 -3.84 15.48
CA TRP A 85 4.67 -2.70 14.57
C TRP A 85 6.00 -2.48 13.84
N ARG A 86 7.12 -2.52 14.55
CA ARG A 86 8.45 -2.40 13.92
C ARG A 86 8.70 -3.53 12.91
N HIS A 87 8.33 -4.76 13.26
CA HIS A 87 8.45 -5.90 12.35
C HIS A 87 7.63 -5.71 11.08
N GLN A 88 6.34 -5.33 11.19
CA GLN A 88 5.54 -5.09 9.98
C GLN A 88 6.11 -3.97 9.11
N ARG A 89 6.69 -2.90 9.71
CA ARG A 89 7.36 -1.84 8.94
C ARG A 89 8.57 -2.39 8.18
N SER A 90 9.39 -3.22 8.81
CA SER A 90 10.53 -3.85 8.12
C SER A 90 10.09 -4.72 6.93
N VAL A 91 8.97 -5.45 7.08
CA VAL A 91 8.40 -6.23 5.97
C VAL A 91 7.94 -5.31 4.83
N VAL A 92 7.24 -4.22 5.15
CA VAL A 92 6.79 -3.23 4.15
C VAL A 92 7.98 -2.63 3.40
N ASP A 93 9.04 -2.25 4.11
CA ASP A 93 10.22 -1.63 3.52
C ASP A 93 10.99 -2.61 2.60
N ALA A 94 11.12 -3.86 3.00
CA ALA A 94 11.72 -4.92 2.18
C ALA A 94 10.93 -5.17 0.89
N VAL A 95 9.60 -5.24 0.99
CA VAL A 95 8.74 -5.42 -0.20
C VAL A 95 8.79 -4.18 -1.10
N ARG A 96 8.84 -2.97 -0.54
CA ARG A 96 8.96 -1.73 -1.32
C ARG A 96 10.27 -1.66 -2.11
N ALA A 97 11.38 -2.06 -1.50
CA ALA A 97 12.67 -2.12 -2.19
C ALA A 97 12.62 -3.10 -3.37
N SER A 98 12.16 -4.32 -3.14
CA SER A 98 11.99 -5.35 -4.18
C SER A 98 11.06 -4.92 -5.33
N TYR A 99 10.01 -4.18 -5.01
CA TYR A 99 9.06 -3.61 -5.95
C TYR A 99 9.74 -2.62 -6.91
N ARG A 100 10.58 -1.75 -6.37
CA ARG A 100 11.32 -0.76 -7.13
C ARG A 100 12.36 -1.40 -8.04
N ASP A 101 13.15 -2.31 -7.51
CA ASP A 101 14.16 -3.06 -8.27
C ASP A 101 13.57 -3.83 -9.46
N TYR A 102 12.35 -4.35 -9.30
CA TYR A 102 11.69 -5.07 -10.39
C TYR A 102 11.25 -4.15 -11.52
N LEU A 103 10.70 -2.96 -11.19
CA LEU A 103 10.35 -1.95 -12.19
C LEU A 103 11.58 -1.47 -12.97
N ASP A 104 12.68 -1.23 -12.27
CA ASP A 104 13.94 -0.78 -12.86
C ASP A 104 14.51 -1.84 -13.82
N ARG A 105 14.51 -3.11 -13.42
CA ARG A 105 14.91 -4.25 -14.29
C ARG A 105 14.07 -4.40 -15.55
N LEU A 106 12.79 -4.02 -15.49
CA LEU A 106 11.90 -4.03 -16.65
C LEU A 106 12.03 -2.78 -17.53
N GLY A 107 12.88 -1.81 -17.16
CA GLY A 107 13.04 -0.56 -17.90
C GLY A 107 11.83 0.38 -17.79
N VAL A 108 11.01 0.24 -16.74
CA VAL A 108 9.90 1.16 -16.49
C VAL A 108 10.46 2.48 -15.97
N THR A 109 10.13 3.59 -16.65
CA THR A 109 10.49 4.93 -16.20
C THR A 109 9.60 5.32 -15.02
N ALA A 110 10.16 5.31 -13.81
CA ALA A 110 9.46 5.68 -12.58
C ALA A 110 9.59 7.18 -12.30
N LEU A 111 8.48 7.90 -12.28
CA LEU A 111 8.41 9.36 -12.09
C LEU A 111 7.68 9.69 -10.79
N SER A 112 8.38 10.35 -9.87
CA SER A 112 7.77 10.85 -8.62
C SER A 112 7.24 12.26 -8.85
N GLY A 113 5.93 12.43 -8.77
CA GLY A 113 5.27 13.71 -9.00
C GLY A 113 3.77 13.57 -9.21
N ARG A 114 3.05 14.66 -9.09
CA ARG A 114 1.62 14.72 -9.38
C ARG A 114 1.40 14.73 -10.89
N ALA A 115 0.53 13.84 -11.37
CA ALA A 115 0.10 13.81 -12.77
C ALA A 115 -1.18 14.62 -12.96
N THR A 116 -1.22 15.43 -14.04
CA THR A 116 -2.41 16.16 -14.48
C THR A 116 -2.71 15.78 -15.94
N LEU A 117 -3.95 15.37 -16.19
CA LEU A 117 -4.40 15.05 -17.55
C LEU A 117 -4.64 16.35 -18.33
N LEU A 118 -4.08 16.42 -19.52
CA LEU A 118 -4.26 17.54 -20.45
C LEU A 118 -5.00 17.09 -21.71
N PRO A 119 -5.64 18.00 -22.45
CA PRO A 119 -6.27 17.70 -23.75
C PRO A 119 -5.28 17.06 -24.72
N GLY A 120 -5.77 16.16 -25.59
CA GLY A 120 -4.96 15.51 -26.63
C GLY A 120 -4.09 14.36 -26.10
N ARG A 121 -4.54 13.63 -25.10
CA ARG A 121 -3.81 12.50 -24.48
C ARG A 121 -2.41 12.89 -23.97
N ARG A 122 -2.32 14.02 -23.31
CA ARG A 122 -1.07 14.49 -22.68
C ARG A 122 -1.20 14.36 -21.17
N VAL A 123 -0.07 14.09 -20.52
CA VAL A 123 0.03 14.02 -19.07
C VAL A 123 1.17 14.94 -18.64
N GLU A 124 0.84 15.97 -17.91
CA GLU A 124 1.85 16.79 -17.21
C GLU A 124 2.22 16.10 -15.91
N VAL A 125 3.52 15.93 -15.65
CA VAL A 125 4.04 15.37 -14.42
C VAL A 125 4.90 16.42 -13.73
N ALA A 126 4.50 16.82 -12.54
CA ALA A 126 5.21 17.86 -11.77
C ALA A 126 6.69 17.49 -11.60
N GLY A 127 7.58 18.40 -11.96
CA GLY A 127 9.03 18.18 -11.94
C GLY A 127 9.61 17.42 -13.14
N HIS A 128 8.77 16.90 -14.06
CA HIS A 128 9.21 16.08 -15.20
C HIS A 128 8.71 16.55 -16.57
N GLY A 129 7.79 17.55 -16.59
CA GLY A 129 7.25 18.10 -17.82
C GLY A 129 6.07 17.30 -18.39
N VAL A 130 5.84 17.43 -19.70
CA VAL A 130 4.66 16.86 -20.38
C VAL A 130 5.03 15.63 -21.20
N LEU A 131 4.32 14.53 -20.96
CA LEU A 131 4.39 13.28 -21.71
C LEU A 131 3.24 13.22 -22.72
N SER A 132 3.50 12.64 -23.91
CA SER A 132 2.50 12.41 -24.97
C SER A 132 2.42 10.92 -25.30
N PRO A 133 1.76 10.11 -24.46
CA PRO A 133 1.72 8.67 -24.63
C PRO A 133 0.74 8.19 -25.70
N GLY A 134 0.90 6.93 -26.10
CA GLY A 134 -0.07 6.22 -26.92
C GLY A 134 -1.36 5.89 -26.16
N ALA A 135 -1.21 5.53 -24.86
CA ALA A 135 -2.32 5.21 -23.96
C ALA A 135 -2.02 5.71 -22.54
N ILE A 136 -3.09 5.89 -21.76
CA ILE A 136 -3.02 6.30 -20.35
C ILE A 136 -3.87 5.33 -19.52
N VAL A 137 -3.29 4.82 -18.43
CA VAL A 137 -4.02 4.09 -17.40
C VAL A 137 -4.11 4.95 -16.15
N VAL A 138 -5.32 5.20 -15.67
CA VAL A 138 -5.58 5.90 -14.42
C VAL A 138 -5.84 4.85 -13.32
N ALA A 139 -4.93 4.77 -12.35
CA ALA A 139 -4.96 3.80 -11.25
C ALA A 139 -4.69 4.51 -9.90
N THR A 140 -5.33 5.65 -9.71
CA THR A 140 -5.07 6.58 -8.59
C THR A 140 -5.60 6.10 -7.23
N GLY A 141 -6.34 4.98 -7.21
CA GLY A 141 -6.84 4.37 -5.98
C GLY A 141 -8.00 5.12 -5.34
N SER A 142 -8.15 4.93 -4.03
CA SER A 142 -9.20 5.52 -3.22
C SER A 142 -8.66 5.88 -1.82
N SER A 143 -9.40 6.69 -1.09
CA SER A 143 -9.12 7.05 0.30
C SER A 143 -10.19 6.46 1.23
N PRO A 144 -9.88 6.22 2.51
CA PRO A 144 -10.87 5.80 3.49
C PRO A 144 -12.03 6.79 3.59
N SER A 145 -13.24 6.27 3.69
CA SER A 145 -14.43 7.07 3.96
C SER A 145 -14.63 7.22 5.47
N VAL A 146 -14.84 8.44 5.93
CA VAL A 146 -15.17 8.74 7.33
C VAL A 146 -16.66 9.00 7.44
N PRO A 147 -17.40 8.28 8.31
CA PRO A 147 -18.82 8.52 8.51
C PRO A 147 -19.13 9.96 8.91
N ALA A 148 -20.26 10.49 8.45
CA ALA A 148 -20.71 11.82 8.84
C ALA A 148 -20.87 11.92 10.36
N GLY A 149 -20.42 13.03 10.94
CA GLY A 149 -20.47 13.26 12.39
C GLY A 149 -19.33 12.61 13.19
N LEU A 150 -18.46 11.83 12.57
CA LEU A 150 -17.26 11.29 13.23
C LEU A 150 -16.07 12.21 12.94
N ALA A 151 -15.46 12.76 13.99
CA ALA A 151 -14.21 13.50 13.87
C ALA A 151 -13.02 12.58 14.10
N LEU A 152 -12.03 12.64 13.19
CA LEU A 152 -10.75 11.97 13.40
C LEU A 152 -9.98 12.67 14.52
N HIS A 153 -9.27 11.89 15.32
CA HIS A 153 -8.46 12.41 16.42
C HIS A 153 -7.14 11.63 16.47
N PRO A 154 -5.98 12.27 16.28
CA PRO A 154 -4.69 11.60 16.28
C PRO A 154 -4.50 10.71 17.51
N GLY A 155 -4.11 9.46 17.28
CA GLY A 155 -3.88 8.45 18.32
C GLY A 155 -5.13 7.91 19.02
N ARG A 156 -6.35 8.34 18.66
CA ARG A 156 -7.60 7.87 19.28
C ARG A 156 -8.66 7.45 18.29
N VAL A 157 -8.92 8.25 17.26
CA VAL A 157 -9.91 7.96 16.22
C VAL A 157 -9.19 8.01 14.88
N LEU A 158 -8.94 6.86 14.33
CA LEU A 158 -8.07 6.66 13.16
C LEU A 158 -8.86 5.99 12.04
N THR A 159 -8.47 6.27 10.81
CA THR A 159 -8.82 5.40 9.69
C THR A 159 -7.83 4.23 9.58
N SER A 160 -8.10 3.30 8.66
CA SER A 160 -7.16 2.22 8.36
C SER A 160 -5.79 2.71 7.87
N ASP A 161 -5.73 3.90 7.28
CA ASP A 161 -4.47 4.44 6.77
C ASP A 161 -3.55 4.88 7.91
N GLU A 162 -4.07 5.66 8.86
CA GLU A 162 -3.27 6.15 9.99
C GLU A 162 -2.86 5.02 10.94
N LEU A 163 -3.66 3.95 11.03
CA LEU A 163 -3.37 2.80 11.88
C LEU A 163 -2.02 2.14 11.54
N PHE A 164 -1.63 2.14 10.27
CA PHE A 164 -0.38 1.53 9.83
C PHE A 164 0.78 2.53 9.72
N ASP A 165 0.52 3.83 9.76
CA ASP A 165 1.56 4.85 9.62
C ASP A 165 2.27 5.18 10.95
N ALA A 166 1.62 4.90 12.08
CA ALA A 166 2.14 5.15 13.41
C ALA A 166 2.11 3.90 14.29
N PRO A 167 2.90 3.82 15.37
CA PRO A 167 2.74 2.77 16.37
C PRO A 167 1.30 2.72 16.87
N PRO A 168 0.76 1.51 17.15
CA PRO A 168 -0.62 1.39 17.62
C PRO A 168 -0.82 2.21 18.91
N PRO A 169 -1.98 2.86 19.05
CA PRO A 169 -2.26 3.66 20.24
C PRO A 169 -2.22 2.79 21.49
N ALA A 170 -1.73 3.37 22.59
CA ALA A 170 -1.77 2.71 23.89
C ALA A 170 -3.24 2.56 24.33
N GLY A 171 -3.61 1.35 24.74
CA GLY A 171 -4.96 1.06 25.23
C GLY A 171 -5.28 -0.42 25.16
N ARG A 172 -6.22 -0.85 26.01
CA ARG A 172 -6.66 -2.25 26.07
C ARG A 172 -8.05 -2.45 25.44
N ARG A 173 -8.72 -1.39 25.07
CA ARG A 173 -10.08 -1.44 24.49
C ARG A 173 -10.09 -0.69 23.17
N VAL A 174 -10.51 -1.37 22.13
CA VAL A 174 -10.60 -0.83 20.78
C VAL A 174 -12.04 -0.98 20.29
N ALA A 175 -12.59 0.07 19.73
CA ALA A 175 -13.86 0.03 19.00
C ALA A 175 -13.56 0.06 17.49
N LEU A 176 -14.12 -0.88 16.75
CA LEU A 176 -14.01 -0.96 15.28
C LEU A 176 -15.34 -0.55 14.67
N LEU A 177 -15.33 0.47 13.84
CA LEU A 177 -16.50 0.92 13.11
C LEU A 177 -16.49 0.33 11.70
N GLY A 178 -17.39 -0.60 11.45
CA GLY A 178 -17.53 -1.32 10.20
C GLY A 178 -17.14 -2.79 10.30
N SER A 179 -17.98 -3.66 9.71
CA SER A 179 -17.85 -5.12 9.72
C SER A 179 -17.40 -5.68 8.37
N GLY A 180 -16.85 -4.86 7.50
CA GLY A 180 -16.26 -5.29 6.25
C GLY A 180 -14.95 -6.07 6.47
N VAL A 181 -14.30 -6.47 5.38
CA VAL A 181 -13.07 -7.28 5.40
C VAL A 181 -12.00 -6.70 6.34
N ILE A 182 -11.75 -5.39 6.27
CA ILE A 182 -10.73 -4.74 7.12
C ILE A 182 -11.13 -4.83 8.59
N GLY A 183 -12.36 -4.45 8.95
CA GLY A 183 -12.82 -4.45 10.34
C GLY A 183 -12.81 -5.85 10.96
N THR A 184 -13.28 -6.86 10.24
CA THR A 184 -13.29 -8.25 10.70
C THR A 184 -11.86 -8.79 10.94
N GLU A 185 -10.94 -8.55 10.01
CA GLU A 185 -9.55 -8.99 10.16
C GLU A 185 -8.83 -8.24 11.29
N MET A 186 -9.07 -6.92 11.42
CA MET A 186 -8.49 -6.12 12.49
C MET A 186 -9.04 -6.51 13.87
N ALA A 187 -10.31 -6.91 13.97
CA ALA A 187 -10.88 -7.46 15.20
C ALA A 187 -10.07 -8.68 15.69
N PHE A 188 -9.77 -9.61 14.79
CA PHE A 188 -8.94 -10.79 15.13
C PHE A 188 -7.49 -10.42 15.50
N ILE A 189 -6.89 -9.44 14.80
CA ILE A 189 -5.49 -9.07 15.00
C ILE A 189 -5.27 -8.35 16.34
N LEU A 190 -6.27 -7.59 16.81
CA LEU A 190 -6.16 -6.74 18.00
C LEU A 190 -6.70 -7.40 19.29
N THR A 191 -7.26 -8.60 19.22
CA THR A 191 -7.68 -9.39 20.40
C THR A 191 -6.56 -10.32 20.86
#